data_479c798063738ea664638549cc2dd0ad
#
_entry.id   479c798063738ea664638549cc2dd0ad
#
_cell.length_a   1.000
_cell.length_b   1.000
_cell.length_c   1.000
_cell.angle_alpha   90.00
_cell.angle_beta   90.00
_cell.angle_gamma   90.00
#
_symmetry.space_group_name_H-M   'P 1'
#
loop_
_entity.id
_entity.type
_entity.pdbx_description
1 polymer ?
#
loop_
_entity_poly.entity_id
_entity_poly.type
_entity_poly.pdbx_seq_one_letter_code
_entity_poly.pdbx_strand_id
1 'polypeptide(L)'
;MPIAARVVSFTLPARAGAVPAAILFAPGNEASEAEADAIERSMGAGVSAGRGTIRTRRVPVGSMGALTGYQVAFVTTGLRGEQDNISAVAARSSVLTISSDPACVQAGHCVVGIATSPRVQITVSRAAARAANIRFGSAFLMLVKEI
;
A
#
# COMPACT_ATOMS: atom_id res chain seq x y z
N MET A 1 3.08 4.45 -15.88
CA MET A 1 3.53 4.57 -14.48
C MET A 1 2.50 3.99 -13.55
N PRO A 2 2.90 3.10 -12.65
CA PRO A 2 1.95 2.53 -11.73
C PRO A 2 1.28 3.58 -10.85
N ILE A 3 -0.01 3.42 -10.61
CA ILE A 3 -0.80 4.36 -9.81
C ILE A 3 -0.23 4.46 -8.38
N ALA A 4 0.21 3.32 -7.83
CA ALA A 4 0.79 3.29 -6.49
C ALA A 4 2.01 4.20 -6.35
N ALA A 5 2.86 4.27 -7.38
CA ALA A 5 4.04 5.13 -7.36
C ALA A 5 3.63 6.61 -7.29
N ARG A 6 2.55 6.98 -7.97
CA ARG A 6 2.01 8.35 -7.86
C ARG A 6 1.49 8.64 -6.47
N VAL A 7 0.79 7.69 -5.87
CA VAL A 7 0.30 7.84 -4.49
C VAL A 7 1.46 8.10 -3.54
N VAL A 8 2.51 7.30 -3.64
CA VAL A 8 3.71 7.44 -2.79
C VAL A 8 4.35 8.81 -3.00
N SER A 9 4.38 9.32 -4.23
CA SER A 9 5.00 10.60 -4.54
C SER A 9 4.30 11.79 -3.86
N PHE A 10 3.03 11.64 -3.47
CA PHE A 10 2.27 12.70 -2.81
C PHE A 10 2.32 12.65 -1.28
N THR A 11 3.04 11.69 -0.70
CA THR A 11 3.17 11.63 0.76
C THR A 11 4.04 12.76 1.29
N LEU A 12 3.75 13.21 2.51
CA LEU A 12 4.50 14.26 3.19
C LEU A 12 5.14 13.71 4.47
N PRO A 13 6.41 14.01 4.73
CA PRO A 13 7.36 14.71 3.85
C PRO A 13 7.70 13.86 2.63
N ALA A 14 8.21 14.50 1.58
CA ALA A 14 8.57 13.79 0.34
C ALA A 14 9.63 12.73 0.63
N ARG A 15 9.43 11.54 0.08
CA ARG A 15 10.37 10.43 0.25
C ARG A 15 11.47 10.54 -0.80
N ALA A 16 12.70 10.23 -0.38
CA ALA A 16 13.87 10.28 -1.25
C ALA A 16 14.69 9.02 -1.07
N GLY A 17 15.50 8.68 -2.06
CA GLY A 17 16.32 7.48 -2.04
C GLY A 17 15.49 6.21 -2.19
N ALA A 18 15.96 5.10 -1.66
CA ALA A 18 15.25 3.84 -1.73
C ALA A 18 14.02 3.87 -0.82
N VAL A 19 12.85 3.51 -1.39
CA VAL A 19 11.60 3.37 -0.65
C VAL A 19 11.26 1.88 -0.62
N PRO A 20 11.61 1.17 0.47
CA PRO A 20 11.34 -0.26 0.54
C PRO A 20 9.85 -0.51 0.67
N ALA A 21 9.32 -1.37 -0.20
CA ALA A 21 7.92 -1.72 -0.25
C ALA A 21 7.74 -3.23 -0.12
N ALA A 22 6.92 -3.65 0.84
CA ALA A 22 6.58 -5.06 1.01
C ALA A 22 5.36 -5.40 0.17
N ILE A 23 5.36 -6.58 -0.44
CA ILE A 23 4.17 -7.14 -1.08
C ILE A 23 3.69 -8.27 -0.18
N LEU A 24 2.68 -8.00 0.64
CA LEU A 24 2.11 -8.98 1.54
C LEU A 24 1.20 -9.93 0.77
N PHE A 25 1.41 -11.22 0.93
CA PHE A 25 0.62 -12.23 0.23
C PHE A 25 0.34 -13.43 1.12
N ALA A 26 -0.69 -14.19 0.76
CA ALA A 26 -1.04 -15.42 1.45
C ALA A 26 -0.43 -16.61 0.69
N PRO A 27 0.61 -17.26 1.24
CA PRO A 27 1.18 -18.44 0.59
C PRO A 27 0.12 -19.53 0.40
N GLY A 28 0.10 -20.13 -0.78
CA GLY A 28 -0.87 -21.16 -1.14
C GLY A 28 -2.21 -20.62 -1.65
N ASN A 29 -2.43 -19.32 -1.59
CA ASN A 29 -3.63 -18.69 -2.17
C ASN A 29 -3.29 -18.20 -3.58
N GLU A 30 -3.83 -18.85 -4.61
CA GLU A 30 -3.47 -18.56 -6.00
C GLU A 30 -3.75 -17.12 -6.40
N ALA A 31 -4.89 -16.56 -5.99
CA ALA A 31 -5.25 -15.19 -6.34
C ALA A 31 -4.30 -14.19 -5.68
N SER A 32 -3.94 -14.43 -4.43
CA SER A 32 -2.99 -13.59 -3.71
C SER A 32 -1.60 -13.63 -4.35
N GLU A 33 -1.12 -14.84 -4.68
CA GLU A 33 0.18 -14.98 -5.33
C GLU A 33 0.21 -14.40 -6.74
N ALA A 34 -0.88 -14.53 -7.49
CA ALA A 34 -0.99 -13.94 -8.82
C ALA A 34 -0.95 -12.41 -8.76
N GLU A 35 -1.61 -11.82 -7.79
CA GLU A 35 -1.57 -10.37 -7.59
C GLU A 35 -0.16 -9.92 -7.18
N ALA A 36 0.49 -10.66 -6.30
CA ALA A 36 1.87 -10.37 -5.91
C ALA A 36 2.82 -10.42 -7.10
N ASP A 37 2.66 -11.42 -7.98
CA ASP A 37 3.41 -11.51 -9.23
C ASP A 37 3.18 -10.28 -10.12
N ALA A 38 1.94 -9.85 -10.25
CA ALA A 38 1.58 -8.71 -11.09
C ALA A 38 2.21 -7.42 -10.56
N ILE A 39 2.20 -7.23 -9.24
CA ILE A 39 2.81 -6.06 -8.60
C ILE A 39 4.31 -6.08 -8.83
N GLU A 40 4.96 -7.22 -8.62
CA GLU A 40 6.41 -7.35 -8.84
C GLU A 40 6.78 -7.01 -10.28
N ARG A 41 6.05 -7.54 -11.24
CA ARG A 41 6.32 -7.25 -12.66
C ARG A 41 6.11 -5.78 -13.00
N SER A 42 5.08 -5.17 -12.44
CA SER A 42 4.79 -3.75 -12.65
C SER A 42 5.90 -2.86 -12.09
N MET A 43 6.46 -3.23 -10.95
CA MET A 43 7.51 -2.44 -10.29
C MET A 43 8.92 -2.73 -10.80
N GLY A 44 9.14 -3.95 -11.35
CA GLY A 44 10.44 -4.34 -11.88
C GLY A 44 11.56 -4.16 -10.86
N ALA A 45 12.70 -3.65 -11.30
CA ALA A 45 13.87 -3.41 -10.44
C ALA A 45 13.71 -2.15 -9.58
N GLY A 46 12.73 -1.31 -9.90
CA GLY A 46 12.41 -0.09 -9.14
C GLY A 46 11.60 0.86 -9.99
N VAL A 47 10.76 1.65 -9.33
CA VAL A 47 9.89 2.64 -9.98
C VAL A 47 10.06 3.97 -9.27
N SER A 48 10.26 5.03 -10.06
CA SER A 48 10.38 6.38 -9.52
C SER A 48 9.07 6.84 -8.88
N ALA A 49 9.18 7.43 -7.70
CA ALA A 49 8.07 8.03 -6.96
C ALA A 49 8.57 9.36 -6.39
N GLY A 50 8.38 10.44 -7.16
CA GLY A 50 8.98 11.73 -6.81
C GLY A 50 10.50 11.62 -6.82
N ARG A 51 11.14 11.92 -5.69
CA ARG A 51 12.60 11.81 -5.54
C ARG A 51 13.03 10.42 -5.09
N GLY A 52 12.09 9.56 -4.74
CA GLY A 52 12.38 8.21 -4.26
C GLY A 52 12.27 7.19 -5.37
N THR A 53 12.76 5.99 -5.08
CA THR A 53 12.63 4.83 -5.95
C THR A 53 12.03 3.69 -5.14
N ILE A 54 10.85 3.23 -5.54
CA ILE A 54 10.17 2.13 -4.86
C ILE A 54 10.83 0.82 -5.28
N ARG A 55 11.27 0.04 -4.29
CA ARG A 55 11.82 -1.30 -4.51
C ARG A 55 10.99 -2.29 -3.72
N THR A 56 10.45 -3.30 -4.40
CA THR A 56 9.55 -4.25 -3.80
C THR A 56 10.24 -5.52 -3.35
N ARG A 57 9.66 -6.16 -2.33
CA ARG A 57 10.05 -7.49 -1.88
C ARG A 57 8.79 -8.20 -1.40
N ARG A 58 8.64 -9.46 -1.75
CA ARG A 58 7.54 -10.27 -1.25
C ARG A 58 7.74 -10.60 0.22
N VAL A 59 6.66 -10.48 1.00
CA VAL A 59 6.65 -10.82 2.42
C VAL A 59 5.41 -11.69 2.67
N PRO A 60 5.60 -12.95 3.08
CA PRO A 60 4.45 -13.78 3.46
C PRO A 60 3.71 -13.12 4.63
N VAL A 61 2.38 -13.18 4.63
CA VAL A 61 1.59 -12.54 5.68
C VAL A 61 1.94 -13.05 7.09
N GLY A 62 2.40 -14.29 7.21
CA GLY A 62 2.88 -14.82 8.49
C GLY A 62 4.12 -14.16 9.02
N SER A 63 4.85 -13.41 8.18
CA SER A 63 6.07 -12.69 8.55
C SER A 63 5.85 -11.19 8.59
N MET A 64 4.62 -10.73 8.82
CA MET A 64 4.29 -9.30 8.77
C MET A 64 5.03 -8.44 9.80
N GLY A 65 5.61 -9.05 10.83
CA GLY A 65 6.49 -8.33 11.76
C GLY A 65 7.68 -7.67 11.09
N ALA A 66 8.09 -8.18 9.91
CA ALA A 66 9.16 -7.58 9.12
C ALA A 66 8.77 -6.22 8.51
N LEU A 67 7.49 -5.82 8.56
CA LEU A 67 7.03 -4.52 8.04
C LEU A 67 7.73 -3.34 8.69
N THR A 68 8.32 -3.51 9.86
CA THR A 68 9.07 -2.44 10.52
C THR A 68 10.21 -1.89 9.67
N GLY A 69 10.73 -2.68 8.73
CA GLY A 69 11.78 -2.26 7.81
C GLY A 69 11.29 -1.65 6.50
N TYR A 70 9.98 -1.51 6.33
CA TYR A 70 9.38 -1.04 5.08
C TYR A 70 8.65 0.27 5.27
N GLN A 71 8.53 1.05 4.20
CA GLN A 71 7.78 2.31 4.20
C GLN A 71 6.41 2.16 3.54
N VAL A 72 6.26 1.18 2.67
CA VAL A 72 5.02 0.90 1.93
C VAL A 72 4.73 -0.59 2.01
N ALA A 73 3.46 -0.95 2.11
CA ALA A 73 3.02 -2.33 2.06
C ALA A 73 1.84 -2.46 1.10
N PHE A 74 2.00 -3.30 0.09
CA PHE A 74 0.90 -3.69 -0.79
C PHE A 74 0.18 -4.86 -0.15
N VAL A 75 -1.11 -4.72 0.07
CA VAL A 75 -1.96 -5.75 0.67
C VAL A 75 -2.74 -6.42 -0.44
N THR A 76 -2.34 -7.64 -0.81
CA THR A 76 -2.98 -8.38 -1.89
C THR A 76 -4.34 -8.93 -1.47
N THR A 77 -5.09 -9.44 -2.44
CA THR A 77 -6.37 -10.12 -2.18
C THR A 77 -6.14 -11.38 -1.32
N GLY A 78 -7.19 -11.83 -0.65
CA GLY A 78 -7.12 -13.06 0.15
C GLY A 78 -6.56 -12.88 1.56
N LEU A 79 -6.40 -11.63 2.01
CA LEU A 79 -5.84 -11.32 3.33
C LEU A 79 -6.88 -10.74 4.30
N ARG A 80 -8.17 -10.89 4.02
CA ARG A 80 -9.22 -10.27 4.86
C ARG A 80 -9.14 -10.69 6.32
N GLY A 81 -8.79 -11.94 6.60
CA GLY A 81 -8.64 -12.43 7.96
C GLY A 81 -7.43 -11.87 8.69
N GLU A 82 -6.50 -11.26 7.95
CA GLU A 82 -5.25 -10.71 8.50
C GLU A 82 -5.22 -9.19 8.51
N GLN A 83 -6.22 -8.53 7.93
CA GLN A 83 -6.18 -7.07 7.74
C GLN A 83 -6.11 -6.31 9.07
N ASP A 84 -6.77 -6.80 10.12
CA ASP A 84 -6.65 -6.21 11.46
C ASP A 84 -5.22 -6.20 11.94
N ASN A 85 -4.53 -7.33 11.83
CA ASN A 85 -3.14 -7.46 12.28
C ASN A 85 -2.21 -6.62 11.42
N ILE A 86 -2.42 -6.61 10.11
CA ILE A 86 -1.64 -5.79 9.19
C ILE A 86 -1.79 -4.32 9.56
N SER A 87 -3.01 -3.87 9.81
CA SER A 87 -3.30 -2.49 10.20
C SER A 87 -2.57 -2.12 11.49
N ALA A 88 -2.59 -3.00 12.49
CA ALA A 88 -1.93 -2.75 13.77
C ALA A 88 -0.41 -2.61 13.60
N VAL A 89 0.21 -3.49 12.84
CA VAL A 89 1.66 -3.45 12.59
C VAL A 89 2.01 -2.20 11.79
N ALA A 90 1.25 -1.89 10.74
CA ALA A 90 1.48 -0.73 9.90
C ALA A 90 1.36 0.58 10.69
N ALA A 91 0.38 0.68 11.58
CA ALA A 91 0.19 1.86 12.41
C ALA A 91 1.39 2.09 13.32
N ARG A 92 1.91 1.03 13.95
CA ARG A 92 3.07 1.15 14.84
C ARG A 92 4.34 1.55 14.10
N SER A 93 4.46 1.18 12.83
CA SER A 93 5.69 1.38 12.05
C SER A 93 5.56 2.49 11.01
N SER A 94 4.44 3.21 11.00
CA SER A 94 4.16 4.29 10.03
C SER A 94 4.30 3.82 8.59
N VAL A 95 3.74 2.65 8.29
CA VAL A 95 3.79 2.05 6.94
C VAL A 95 2.55 2.46 6.17
N LEU A 96 2.75 2.95 4.95
CA LEU A 96 1.66 3.27 4.02
C LEU A 96 1.12 1.97 3.41
N THR A 97 -0.12 1.63 3.72
CA THR A 97 -0.76 0.42 3.19
C THR A 97 -1.61 0.75 1.96
N ILE A 98 -1.44 -0.02 0.90
CA ILE A 98 -2.15 0.14 -0.38
C ILE A 98 -2.75 -1.20 -0.75
N SER A 99 -4.05 -1.23 -1.06
CA SER A 99 -4.74 -2.47 -1.42
C SER A 99 -5.68 -2.27 -2.60
N SER A 100 -5.85 -3.31 -3.39
CA SER A 100 -6.91 -3.40 -4.41
C SER A 100 -8.22 -3.90 -3.82
N ASP A 101 -8.21 -4.41 -2.59
CA ASP A 101 -9.41 -4.89 -1.90
C ASP A 101 -10.15 -3.71 -1.27
N PRO A 102 -11.34 -3.34 -1.78
CA PRO A 102 -12.07 -2.20 -1.23
C PRO A 102 -12.46 -2.37 0.24
N ALA A 103 -12.59 -3.61 0.71
CA ALA A 103 -12.93 -3.86 2.11
C ALA A 103 -11.83 -3.35 3.05
N CYS A 104 -10.57 -3.40 2.63
CA CYS A 104 -9.46 -2.97 3.48
C CYS A 104 -9.53 -1.48 3.81
N VAL A 105 -9.71 -0.64 2.79
CA VAL A 105 -9.78 0.81 2.99
C VAL A 105 -11.09 1.21 3.67
N GLN A 106 -12.20 0.57 3.32
CA GLN A 106 -13.50 0.89 3.90
C GLN A 106 -13.57 0.55 5.39
N ALA A 107 -12.89 -0.53 5.80
CA ALA A 107 -12.82 -0.92 7.21
C ALA A 107 -11.80 -0.11 8.01
N GLY A 108 -11.03 0.77 7.37
CA GLY A 108 -9.99 1.54 8.03
C GLY A 108 -8.73 0.72 8.30
N HIS A 109 -8.55 -0.38 7.61
CA HIS A 109 -7.37 -1.25 7.76
C HIS A 109 -6.26 -0.94 6.77
N CYS A 110 -6.57 -0.28 5.66
CA CYS A 110 -5.60 0.20 4.69
C CYS A 110 -5.75 1.71 4.51
N VAL A 111 -4.64 2.40 4.30
CA VAL A 111 -4.67 3.84 4.07
C VAL A 111 -5.25 4.16 2.70
N VAL A 112 -4.86 3.40 1.67
CA VAL A 112 -5.24 3.67 0.29
C VAL A 112 -5.85 2.43 -0.34
N GLY A 113 -6.99 2.61 -1.00
CA GLY A 113 -7.60 1.61 -1.86
C GLY A 113 -7.53 2.08 -3.31
N ILE A 114 -7.12 1.19 -4.22
CA ILE A 114 -7.04 1.49 -5.64
C ILE A 114 -7.94 0.52 -6.40
N ALA A 115 -8.95 1.06 -7.08
CA ALA A 115 -9.80 0.33 -8.02
C ALA A 115 -9.43 0.77 -9.44
N THR A 116 -9.43 -0.17 -10.37
CA THR A 116 -9.08 0.11 -11.76
C THR A 116 -10.25 -0.14 -12.73
N SER A 117 -11.31 -0.78 -12.28
CA SER A 117 -12.47 -1.12 -13.11
C SER A 117 -13.76 -0.65 -12.44
N PRO A 118 -14.69 -0.05 -13.17
CA PRO A 118 -14.66 0.30 -14.60
C PRO A 118 -13.71 1.45 -14.94
N ARG A 119 -13.24 2.19 -13.94
CA ARG A 119 -12.27 3.26 -14.10
C ARG A 119 -11.37 3.33 -12.88
N VAL A 120 -10.25 4.01 -13.02
CA VAL A 120 -9.33 4.21 -11.89
C VAL A 120 -10.00 5.09 -10.84
N GLN A 121 -10.05 4.60 -9.61
CA GLN A 121 -10.54 5.35 -8.46
C GLN A 121 -9.62 5.08 -7.27
N ILE A 122 -9.16 6.15 -6.64
CA ILE A 122 -8.31 6.07 -5.46
C ILE A 122 -9.14 6.52 -4.27
N THR A 123 -9.17 5.70 -3.22
CA THR A 123 -9.87 6.01 -1.97
C THR A 123 -8.85 6.07 -0.84
N VAL A 124 -8.94 7.08 0.00
CA VAL A 124 -8.07 7.24 1.16
C VAL A 124 -8.91 7.19 2.43
N SER A 125 -8.51 6.34 3.37
CA SER A 125 -9.11 6.30 4.69
C SER A 125 -8.39 7.31 5.59
N ARG A 126 -9.12 8.33 6.03
CA ARG A 126 -8.55 9.34 6.94
C ARG A 126 -8.18 8.73 8.29
N ALA A 127 -9.00 7.80 8.79
CA ALA A 127 -8.73 7.14 10.06
C ALA A 127 -7.45 6.29 10.00
N ALA A 128 -7.28 5.50 8.93
CA ALA A 128 -6.09 4.66 8.77
C ALA A 128 -4.84 5.51 8.55
N ALA A 129 -4.95 6.58 7.77
CA ALA A 129 -3.82 7.49 7.53
C ALA A 129 -3.36 8.14 8.83
N ARG A 130 -4.31 8.58 9.65
CA ARG A 130 -4.01 9.18 10.95
C ARG A 130 -3.36 8.17 11.88
N ALA A 131 -3.88 6.95 11.94
CA ALA A 131 -3.34 5.88 12.79
C ALA A 131 -1.91 5.51 12.42
N ALA A 132 -1.58 5.52 11.12
CA ALA A 132 -0.25 5.21 10.61
C ALA A 132 0.65 6.45 10.49
N ASN A 133 0.15 7.62 10.86
CA ASN A 133 0.87 8.87 10.75
C ASN A 133 1.30 9.17 9.31
N ILE A 134 0.44 8.85 8.36
CA ILE A 134 0.66 9.11 6.93
C ILE A 134 -0.07 10.40 6.55
N ARG A 135 0.63 11.29 5.84
CA ARG A 135 0.08 12.55 5.37
C ARG A 135 0.27 12.68 3.87
N PHE A 136 -0.71 13.31 3.23
CA PHE A 136 -0.67 13.56 1.79
C PHE A 136 -0.78 15.05 1.51
N GLY A 137 -0.21 15.48 0.37
CA GLY A 137 -0.38 16.84 -0.09
C GLY A 137 -1.84 17.14 -0.42
N SER A 138 -2.27 18.39 -0.16
CA SER A 138 -3.66 18.79 -0.38
C SER A 138 -4.10 18.64 -1.83
N ALA A 139 -3.19 18.86 -2.78
CA ALA A 139 -3.50 18.71 -4.21
C ALA A 139 -3.91 17.26 -4.54
N PHE A 140 -3.25 16.28 -3.91
CA PHE A 140 -3.61 14.88 -4.09
C PHE A 140 -4.99 14.59 -3.48
N LEU A 141 -5.25 15.10 -2.29
CA LEU A 141 -6.50 14.85 -1.58
C LEU A 141 -7.71 15.42 -2.33
N MET A 142 -7.50 16.42 -3.17
CA MET A 142 -8.56 16.97 -4.03
C MET A 142 -8.93 16.05 -5.20
N LEU A 143 -8.05 15.10 -5.53
CA LEU A 143 -8.23 14.22 -6.68
C LEU A 143 -8.76 12.83 -6.31
N VAL A 144 -8.89 12.55 -5.01
CA VAL A 144 -9.25 11.23 -4.53
C VAL A 144 -10.51 11.30 -3.67
N LYS A 145 -11.08 10.11 -3.40
CA LYS A 145 -12.19 10.01 -2.47
C LYS A 145 -11.64 9.79 -1.07
N GLU A 146 -12.02 10.63 -0.13
CA GLU A 146 -11.68 10.44 1.28
C GLU A 146 -12.89 9.87 2.03
N ILE A 147 -12.61 8.90 2.90
CA ILE A 147 -13.65 8.31 3.75
C ILE A 147 -13.24 8.31 5.21
#